data_6f36cd124a539a4a0da15d67d8083f5b
#
_entry.id   6f36cd124a539a4a0da15d67d8083f5b
#
_cell.length_a   1.000
_cell.length_b   1.000
_cell.length_c   1.000
_cell.angle_alpha   90.00
_cell.angle_beta   90.00
_cell.angle_gamma   90.00
#
_symmetry.space_group_name_H-M   'P 1'
#
loop_
_entity.id
_entity.type
_entity.pdbx_description
1 polymer ?
#
loop_
_entity_poly.entity_id
_entity_poly.type
_entity_poly.pdbx_seq_one_letter_code
_entity_poly.pdbx_strand_id
1 'polypeptide(L)'
;MKKNKIPSTPGLHYQILIDEDVKQKAAEAVAQGRTLDLKNDIVFKSFFSKDCMESDFCRRRILSAVIGRTVTEAHVLNPEILPTRMDGKFPRLDIHCRLDDGSEVDVEVQNSMYKDDQVKRSIYYATTLAHNALTSGDQYALLPHIYQIQFMNFTVVRDKRLHHSYVFKERKDHAELSDIIQIHYIELPKIDDALGKPADELSELEFWVMLIMAYEKPEAWQLLTTLAARKEEMDMAQALLKAMSRDQQEWENQFGYERFIHDCISREQYAYTQGEQRGLQQGIEQGIERGIERGIQQGLARGIEQGEYKRALEDARRMLKEGLSLEQMVRITQLSIEEIRQLQKVTADEQ
;
A
#
# COMPACT_ATOMS: atom_id res chain seq x y z
N MET A 1 -14.22 -6.56 23.17
CA MET A 1 -13.07 -6.04 22.40
C MET A 1 -13.47 -4.71 21.79
N LYS A 2 -13.02 -3.58 22.36
CA LYS A 2 -13.26 -2.24 21.82
C LYS A 2 -12.26 -2.03 20.69
N LYS A 3 -12.75 -1.87 19.45
CA LYS A 3 -11.93 -1.43 18.32
C LYS A 3 -11.48 0.00 18.63
N ASN A 4 -10.19 0.19 18.86
CA ASN A 4 -9.58 1.51 18.89
C ASN A 4 -9.78 2.13 17.50
N LYS A 5 -10.68 3.09 17.41
CA LYS A 5 -10.80 3.98 16.25
C LYS A 5 -9.51 4.82 16.21
N ILE A 6 -8.71 4.61 15.18
CA ILE A 6 -7.69 5.58 14.79
C ILE A 6 -8.45 6.87 14.47
N PRO A 7 -8.11 8.04 15.07
CA PRO A 7 -8.78 9.28 14.74
C PRO A 7 -8.57 9.56 13.25
N SER A 8 -9.65 9.68 12.50
CA SER A 8 -9.63 10.24 11.15
C SER A 8 -9.09 11.67 11.27
N THR A 9 -7.90 11.91 10.75
CA THR A 9 -7.33 13.24 10.65
C THR A 9 -8.26 14.07 9.77
N PRO A 10 -8.78 15.23 10.24
CA PRO A 10 -9.55 16.12 9.39
C PRO A 10 -8.69 16.53 8.21
N GLY A 11 -9.28 16.70 7.02
CA GLY A 11 -8.60 17.00 5.76
C GLY A 11 -7.55 18.12 5.95
N LEU A 12 -6.32 17.72 6.13
CA LEU A 12 -5.18 18.60 6.03
C LEU A 12 -5.04 18.91 4.55
N HIS A 13 -5.41 20.14 4.16
CA HIS A 13 -4.89 20.76 2.95
C HIS A 13 -3.38 20.88 3.14
N TYR A 14 -2.64 19.88 2.70
CA TYR A 14 -1.18 19.94 2.70
C TYR A 14 -0.76 20.99 1.69
N GLN A 15 -0.33 22.12 2.18
CA GLN A 15 0.27 23.15 1.36
C GLN A 15 1.70 22.71 1.05
N ILE A 16 2.02 22.47 -0.22
CA ILE A 16 3.38 22.20 -0.67
C ILE A 16 4.21 23.44 -0.33
N LEU A 17 5.21 23.26 0.54
CA LEU A 17 6.09 24.35 0.95
C LEU A 17 7.16 24.55 -0.11
N ILE A 18 7.11 25.68 -0.80
CA ILE A 18 8.12 26.14 -1.75
C ILE A 18 9.00 27.16 -1.02
N ASP A 19 10.12 26.71 -0.50
CA ASP A 19 11.11 27.57 0.14
C ASP A 19 12.24 27.97 -0.82
N GLU A 20 13.20 28.76 -0.35
CA GLU A 20 14.29 29.28 -1.16
C GLU A 20 15.20 28.16 -1.72
N ASP A 21 15.37 27.03 -1.01
CA ASP A 21 16.15 25.88 -1.52
C ASP A 21 15.45 25.23 -2.72
N VAL A 22 14.12 25.07 -2.67
CA VAL A 22 13.33 24.56 -3.80
C VAL A 22 13.41 25.52 -4.99
N LYS A 23 13.28 26.82 -4.78
CA LYS A 23 13.40 27.83 -5.84
C LYS A 23 14.77 27.85 -6.49
N GLN A 24 15.83 27.76 -5.70
CA GLN A 24 17.18 27.70 -6.21
C GLN A 24 17.40 26.45 -7.08
N LYS A 25 16.99 25.28 -6.62
CA LYS A 25 17.07 24.02 -7.39
C LYS A 25 16.27 24.11 -8.68
N ALA A 26 15.10 24.71 -8.64
CA ALA A 26 14.26 24.93 -9.83
C ALA A 26 14.98 25.81 -10.86
N ALA A 27 15.53 26.94 -10.42
CA ALA A 27 16.30 27.83 -11.29
C ALA A 27 17.53 27.16 -11.92
N GLU A 28 18.25 26.34 -11.13
CA GLU A 28 19.39 25.57 -11.61
C GLU A 28 18.98 24.52 -12.66
N ALA A 29 17.84 23.82 -12.44
CA ALA A 29 17.33 22.83 -13.39
C ALA A 29 16.96 23.48 -14.73
N VAL A 30 16.31 24.65 -14.71
CA VAL A 30 16.01 25.44 -15.92
C VAL A 30 17.30 25.87 -16.61
N ALA A 31 18.27 26.43 -15.87
CA ALA A 31 19.54 26.87 -16.43
C ALA A 31 20.35 25.75 -17.07
N GLN A 32 20.25 24.54 -16.54
CA GLN A 32 20.88 23.33 -17.07
C GLN A 32 20.13 22.69 -18.23
N GLY A 33 18.93 23.20 -18.57
CA GLY A 33 18.11 22.65 -19.65
C GLY A 33 17.61 21.22 -19.34
N ARG A 34 17.40 20.88 -18.05
CA ARG A 34 16.88 19.56 -17.64
C ARG A 34 15.44 19.36 -18.10
N THR A 35 15.02 18.12 -18.21
CA THR A 35 13.65 17.73 -18.54
C THR A 35 12.90 17.35 -17.27
N LEU A 36 11.66 17.82 -17.12
CA LEU A 36 10.78 17.43 -16.03
C LEU A 36 10.51 15.92 -16.01
N ASP A 37 10.29 15.37 -14.83
CA ASP A 37 9.94 13.95 -14.65
C ASP A 37 8.43 13.74 -14.75
N LEU A 38 7.97 13.18 -15.86
CA LEU A 38 6.56 12.84 -16.06
C LEU A 38 6.05 11.73 -15.15
N LYS A 39 6.91 11.05 -14.38
CA LYS A 39 6.45 10.13 -13.33
C LYS A 39 6.08 10.83 -12.02
N ASN A 40 6.43 12.12 -11.89
CA ASN A 40 5.99 12.92 -10.76
C ASN A 40 4.50 13.25 -10.91
N ASP A 41 3.68 12.96 -9.91
CA ASP A 41 2.22 13.09 -9.94
C ASP A 41 1.76 14.50 -10.34
N ILE A 42 2.45 15.55 -9.85
CA ILE A 42 2.12 16.94 -10.16
C ILE A 42 2.45 17.26 -11.63
N VAL A 43 3.62 16.83 -12.10
CA VAL A 43 4.05 17.04 -13.49
C VAL A 43 3.17 16.25 -14.45
N PHE A 44 2.83 15.01 -14.12
CA PHE A 44 1.92 14.18 -14.91
C PHE A 44 0.56 14.86 -15.09
N LYS A 45 -0.02 15.32 -13.98
CA LYS A 45 -1.27 16.08 -14.00
C LYS A 45 -1.15 17.33 -14.84
N SER A 46 -0.13 18.14 -14.63
CA SER A 46 0.08 19.37 -15.38
C SER A 46 0.19 19.10 -16.88
N PHE A 47 0.96 18.08 -17.26
CA PHE A 47 1.17 17.71 -18.67
C PHE A 47 -0.12 17.29 -19.38
N PHE A 48 -0.94 16.44 -18.75
CA PHE A 48 -2.12 15.85 -19.38
C PHE A 48 -3.43 16.58 -19.07
N SER A 49 -3.47 17.52 -18.13
CA SER A 49 -4.71 18.21 -17.72
C SER A 49 -4.67 19.73 -17.94
N LYS A 50 -3.55 20.29 -18.44
CA LYS A 50 -3.45 21.72 -18.74
C LYS A 50 -4.49 22.11 -19.79
N ASP A 51 -5.11 23.27 -19.62
CA ASP A 51 -6.07 23.80 -20.57
C ASP A 51 -5.34 24.45 -21.76
N CYS A 52 -4.80 23.59 -22.64
CA CYS A 52 -4.17 23.97 -23.89
C CYS A 52 -4.33 22.86 -24.93
N MET A 53 -4.19 23.24 -26.20
CA MET A 53 -4.40 22.34 -27.34
C MET A 53 -3.41 21.16 -27.32
N GLU A 54 -2.17 21.40 -26.92
CA GLU A 54 -1.10 20.40 -26.89
C GLU A 54 -1.39 19.33 -25.79
N SER A 55 -1.83 19.76 -24.60
CA SER A 55 -2.19 18.83 -23.51
C SER A 55 -3.41 18.00 -23.88
N ASP A 56 -4.44 18.59 -24.48
CA ASP A 56 -5.62 17.87 -24.96
C ASP A 56 -5.22 16.85 -26.03
N PHE A 57 -4.41 17.24 -26.98
CA PHE A 57 -3.90 16.33 -28.01
C PHE A 57 -3.13 15.16 -27.40
N CYS A 58 -2.17 15.41 -26.50
CA CYS A 58 -1.37 14.38 -25.83
C CYS A 58 -2.28 13.41 -25.04
N ARG A 59 -3.26 13.94 -24.31
CA ARG A 59 -4.23 13.16 -23.55
C ARG A 59 -5.03 12.22 -24.44
N ARG A 60 -5.60 12.71 -25.51
CA ARG A 60 -6.37 11.89 -26.48
C ARG A 60 -5.52 10.80 -27.11
N ARG A 61 -4.27 11.10 -27.46
CA ARG A 61 -3.37 10.16 -28.12
C ARG A 61 -2.90 9.05 -27.18
N ILE A 62 -2.50 9.37 -25.96
CA ILE A 62 -2.10 8.32 -24.99
C ILE A 62 -3.29 7.41 -24.63
N LEU A 63 -4.48 7.98 -24.45
CA LEU A 63 -5.69 7.19 -24.19
C LEU A 63 -6.02 6.28 -25.39
N SER A 64 -5.91 6.78 -26.62
CA SER A 64 -6.09 5.98 -27.84
C SER A 64 -5.12 4.80 -27.90
N ALA A 65 -3.84 5.05 -27.58
CA ALA A 65 -2.80 4.03 -27.59
C ALA A 65 -3.01 2.92 -26.52
N VAL A 66 -3.55 3.28 -25.36
CA VAL A 66 -3.83 2.33 -24.28
C VAL A 66 -5.12 1.56 -24.51
N ILE A 67 -6.20 2.26 -24.87
CA ILE A 67 -7.54 1.65 -25.03
C ILE A 67 -7.65 0.85 -26.34
N GLY A 68 -6.82 1.17 -27.33
CA GLY A 68 -6.81 0.47 -28.63
C GLY A 68 -7.89 0.97 -29.61
N ARG A 69 -8.51 2.14 -29.35
CA ARG A 69 -9.43 2.81 -30.27
C ARG A 69 -9.09 4.30 -30.36
N THR A 70 -9.55 4.94 -31.42
CA THR A 70 -9.40 6.40 -31.54
C THR A 70 -10.30 7.11 -30.52
N VAL A 71 -9.68 7.98 -29.71
CA VAL A 71 -10.35 8.90 -28.79
C VAL A 71 -10.34 10.28 -29.43
N THR A 72 -11.50 10.82 -29.76
CA THR A 72 -11.63 12.12 -30.42
C THR A 72 -11.78 13.27 -29.44
N GLU A 73 -12.35 13.01 -28.27
CA GLU A 73 -12.52 13.97 -27.17
C GLU A 73 -12.20 13.29 -25.82
N ALA A 74 -11.53 14.04 -24.94
CA ALA A 74 -11.23 13.58 -23.58
C ALA A 74 -11.30 14.78 -22.62
N HIS A 75 -12.48 15.01 -22.04
CA HIS A 75 -12.74 16.10 -21.12
C HIS A 75 -12.27 15.75 -19.72
N VAL A 76 -11.35 16.53 -19.17
CA VAL A 76 -10.88 16.37 -17.79
C VAL A 76 -12.00 16.78 -16.85
N LEU A 77 -12.38 15.88 -15.95
CA LEU A 77 -13.35 16.08 -14.87
C LEU A 77 -12.62 16.47 -13.57
N ASN A 78 -13.42 16.77 -12.52
CA ASN A 78 -12.84 16.99 -11.21
C ASN A 78 -12.17 15.68 -10.69
N PRO A 79 -10.89 15.71 -10.31
CA PRO A 79 -10.18 14.52 -9.87
C PRO A 79 -10.64 14.00 -8.49
N GLU A 80 -11.49 14.73 -7.78
CA GLU A 80 -12.02 14.32 -6.48
C GLU A 80 -13.42 13.74 -6.59
N ILE A 81 -13.55 12.44 -6.40
CA ILE A 81 -14.87 11.79 -6.29
C ILE A 81 -15.31 11.88 -4.83
N LEU A 82 -16.44 12.56 -4.59
CA LEU A 82 -17.03 12.63 -3.26
C LEU A 82 -17.56 11.24 -2.86
N PRO A 83 -17.23 10.72 -1.67
CA PRO A 83 -17.74 9.43 -1.25
C PRO A 83 -19.24 9.51 -0.97
N THR A 84 -19.95 8.47 -1.32
CA THR A 84 -21.36 8.24 -0.98
C THR A 84 -21.59 8.03 0.52
N ARG A 85 -20.52 7.85 1.32
CA ARG A 85 -20.55 7.70 2.77
C ARG A 85 -19.53 8.63 3.41
N MET A 86 -19.92 9.35 4.47
CA MET A 86 -19.07 10.29 5.20
C MET A 86 -17.79 9.67 5.84
N ASP A 87 -17.77 8.34 6.01
CA ASP A 87 -16.64 7.57 6.56
C ASP A 87 -15.92 6.72 5.51
N GLY A 88 -16.24 6.91 4.22
CA GLY A 88 -15.65 6.21 3.09
C GLY A 88 -14.22 6.63 2.81
N LYS A 89 -13.44 5.74 2.18
CA LYS A 89 -12.14 6.05 1.61
C LYS A 89 -12.37 6.88 0.35
N PHE A 90 -11.71 8.04 0.23
CA PHE A 90 -11.79 8.89 -0.95
C PHE A 90 -10.75 8.44 -1.98
N PRO A 91 -11.13 7.95 -3.16
CA PRO A 91 -10.18 7.84 -4.26
C PRO A 91 -9.86 9.25 -4.74
N ARG A 92 -8.59 9.61 -4.72
CA ARG A 92 -8.09 10.81 -5.37
C ARG A 92 -7.48 10.36 -6.69
N LEU A 93 -8.18 10.62 -7.77
CA LEU A 93 -7.76 10.25 -9.11
C LEU A 93 -6.71 11.25 -9.61
N ASP A 94 -5.70 10.75 -10.31
CA ASP A 94 -4.67 11.64 -10.89
C ASP A 94 -5.25 12.39 -12.08
N ILE A 95 -5.86 11.70 -13.05
CA ILE A 95 -6.54 12.31 -14.18
C ILE A 95 -7.84 11.54 -14.43
N HIS A 96 -8.96 12.17 -14.14
CA HIS A 96 -10.29 11.64 -14.45
C HIS A 96 -10.84 12.34 -15.70
N CYS A 97 -11.16 11.55 -16.72
CA CYS A 97 -11.68 12.06 -17.99
C CYS A 97 -12.99 11.38 -18.37
N ARG A 98 -13.83 12.13 -19.12
CA ARG A 98 -14.94 11.58 -19.88
C ARG A 98 -14.64 11.69 -21.38
N LEU A 99 -14.84 10.58 -22.09
CA LEU A 99 -14.54 10.45 -23.51
C LEU A 99 -15.75 10.84 -24.38
N ASP A 100 -15.52 10.90 -25.69
CA ASP A 100 -16.48 11.19 -26.76
C ASP A 100 -17.74 10.29 -26.75
N ASP A 101 -17.61 9.02 -26.34
CA ASP A 101 -18.70 8.04 -26.23
C ASP A 101 -19.33 7.99 -24.82
N GLY A 102 -18.98 8.88 -23.92
CA GLY A 102 -19.44 8.90 -22.54
C GLY A 102 -18.66 7.99 -21.59
N SER A 103 -17.70 7.20 -22.08
CA SER A 103 -16.82 6.38 -21.24
C SER A 103 -16.07 7.22 -20.20
N GLU A 104 -15.86 6.66 -19.03
CA GLU A 104 -15.06 7.29 -17.97
C GLU A 104 -13.70 6.62 -17.84
N VAL A 105 -12.66 7.44 -17.72
CA VAL A 105 -11.27 7.00 -17.64
C VAL A 105 -10.62 7.60 -16.41
N ASP A 106 -9.96 6.76 -15.63
CA ASP A 106 -9.01 7.18 -14.60
C ASP A 106 -7.60 6.77 -15.00
N VAL A 107 -6.69 7.74 -15.04
CA VAL A 107 -5.27 7.51 -15.36
C VAL A 107 -4.45 7.86 -14.13
N GLU A 108 -3.66 6.90 -13.69
CA GLU A 108 -2.79 7.04 -12.53
C GLU A 108 -1.33 6.75 -12.89
N VAL A 109 -0.39 7.47 -12.27
CA VAL A 109 1.04 7.15 -12.29
C VAL A 109 1.48 6.67 -10.89
N GLN A 110 2.15 5.53 -10.82
CA GLN A 110 2.55 4.91 -9.56
C GLN A 110 4.05 4.67 -9.54
N ASN A 111 4.77 5.38 -8.65
CA ASN A 111 6.23 5.31 -8.56
C ASN A 111 6.75 4.25 -7.60
N SER A 112 5.93 3.77 -6.68
CA SER A 112 6.34 2.77 -5.70
C SER A 112 5.24 1.75 -5.43
N MET A 113 5.65 0.50 -5.25
CA MET A 113 4.77 -0.56 -4.79
C MET A 113 4.62 -0.44 -3.27
N TYR A 114 3.61 0.31 -2.82
CA TYR A 114 3.23 0.29 -1.42
C TYR A 114 2.66 -1.07 -1.03
N LYS A 115 2.73 -1.40 0.29
CA LYS A 115 2.17 -2.63 0.87
C LYS A 115 0.67 -2.82 0.63
N ASP A 116 -0.04 -1.76 0.25
CA ASP A 116 -1.41 -1.87 -0.23
C ASP A 116 -1.40 -2.60 -1.57
N ASP A 117 -2.18 -3.66 -1.62
CA ASP A 117 -2.35 -4.51 -2.79
C ASP A 117 -2.82 -3.66 -3.98
N GLN A 118 -1.92 -3.40 -4.93
CA GLN A 118 -2.18 -2.57 -6.11
C GLN A 118 -3.36 -3.08 -6.93
N VAL A 119 -3.54 -4.41 -6.96
CA VAL A 119 -4.68 -5.04 -7.64
C VAL A 119 -5.99 -4.66 -6.95
N LYS A 120 -6.06 -4.68 -5.62
CA LYS A 120 -7.27 -4.27 -4.89
C LYS A 120 -7.56 -2.79 -5.04
N ARG A 121 -6.52 -1.96 -5.10
CA ARG A 121 -6.65 -0.52 -5.32
C ARG A 121 -7.26 -0.23 -6.70
N SER A 122 -6.74 -0.83 -7.77
CA SER A 122 -7.26 -0.61 -9.11
C SER A 122 -8.70 -1.12 -9.27
N ILE A 123 -9.03 -2.28 -8.68
CA ILE A 123 -10.41 -2.78 -8.65
C ILE A 123 -11.32 -1.81 -7.89
N TYR A 124 -10.88 -1.32 -6.73
CA TYR A 124 -11.67 -0.38 -5.93
C TYR A 124 -11.96 0.92 -6.70
N TYR A 125 -10.97 1.47 -7.40
CA TYR A 125 -11.13 2.68 -8.19
C TYR A 125 -12.08 2.46 -9.38
N ALA A 126 -11.86 1.42 -10.18
CA ALA A 126 -12.72 1.06 -11.30
C ALA A 126 -14.20 0.85 -10.88
N THR A 127 -14.42 0.13 -9.77
CA THR A 127 -15.77 -0.12 -9.26
C THR A 127 -16.41 1.14 -8.65
N THR A 128 -15.61 2.05 -8.08
CA THR A 128 -16.13 3.33 -7.59
C THR A 128 -16.57 4.24 -8.73
N LEU A 129 -15.81 4.29 -9.83
CA LEU A 129 -16.22 5.00 -11.04
C LEU A 129 -17.53 4.43 -11.57
N ALA A 130 -17.63 3.11 -11.73
CA ALA A 130 -18.83 2.45 -12.21
C ALA A 130 -20.04 2.71 -11.29
N HIS A 131 -19.83 2.71 -9.96
CA HIS A 131 -20.90 3.02 -9.01
C HIS A 131 -21.41 4.46 -9.13
N ASN A 132 -20.50 5.41 -9.35
CA ASN A 132 -20.84 6.83 -9.43
C ASN A 132 -21.36 7.25 -10.82
N ALA A 133 -21.19 6.43 -11.84
CA ALA A 133 -21.63 6.71 -13.21
C ALA A 133 -23.14 6.67 -13.38
N LEU A 134 -23.89 6.01 -12.47
CA LEU A 134 -25.33 5.94 -12.47
C LEU A 134 -25.92 6.55 -11.19
N THR A 135 -27.07 7.22 -11.35
CA THR A 135 -27.86 7.75 -10.23
C THR A 135 -29.13 6.93 -9.98
N SER A 136 -29.77 7.18 -8.83
CA SER A 136 -31.01 6.46 -8.50
C SER A 136 -32.11 6.70 -9.55
N GLY A 137 -32.54 5.61 -10.15
CA GLY A 137 -33.59 5.63 -11.23
C GLY A 137 -33.01 5.45 -12.63
N ASP A 138 -31.73 5.53 -12.84
CA ASP A 138 -31.09 5.27 -14.12
C ASP A 138 -31.17 3.79 -14.50
N GLN A 139 -31.29 3.52 -15.80
CA GLN A 139 -31.26 2.16 -16.33
C GLN A 139 -29.84 1.63 -16.39
N TYR A 140 -29.60 0.38 -15.99
CA TYR A 140 -28.26 -0.25 -16.05
C TYR A 140 -27.65 -0.27 -17.46
N ALA A 141 -28.50 -0.22 -18.52
CA ALA A 141 -28.03 -0.11 -19.89
C ALA A 141 -27.27 1.20 -20.20
N LEU A 142 -27.39 2.20 -19.34
CA LEU A 142 -26.68 3.48 -19.45
C LEU A 142 -25.30 3.48 -18.75
N LEU A 143 -24.89 2.35 -18.14
CA LEU A 143 -23.57 2.26 -17.54
C LEU A 143 -22.50 2.42 -18.64
N PRO A 144 -21.65 3.47 -18.55
CA PRO A 144 -20.60 3.69 -19.55
C PRO A 144 -19.46 2.68 -19.37
N HIS A 145 -18.59 2.57 -20.38
CA HIS A 145 -17.32 1.87 -20.18
C HIS A 145 -16.45 2.61 -19.18
N ILE A 146 -15.78 1.85 -18.34
CA ILE A 146 -14.86 2.35 -17.30
C ILE A 146 -13.47 1.83 -17.61
N TYR A 147 -12.52 2.73 -17.78
CA TYR A 147 -11.12 2.42 -18.02
C TYR A 147 -10.27 2.89 -16.83
N GLN A 148 -9.71 1.94 -16.10
CA GLN A 148 -8.72 2.21 -15.05
C GLN A 148 -7.33 1.95 -15.61
N ILE A 149 -6.56 3.02 -15.86
CA ILE A 149 -5.25 2.97 -16.51
C ILE A 149 -4.17 3.31 -15.47
N GLN A 150 -3.17 2.43 -15.33
CA GLN A 150 -2.08 2.62 -14.38
C GLN A 150 -0.72 2.51 -15.06
N PHE A 151 0.04 3.61 -15.05
CA PHE A 151 1.45 3.65 -15.41
C PHE A 151 2.28 3.35 -14.16
N MET A 152 2.91 2.19 -14.11
CA MET A 152 3.61 1.68 -12.91
C MET A 152 5.13 1.68 -13.11
N ASN A 153 5.86 2.36 -12.24
CA ASN A 153 7.33 2.32 -12.23
C ASN A 153 7.88 1.08 -11.49
N PHE A 154 7.16 -0.02 -11.56
CA PHE A 154 7.52 -1.33 -11.02
C PHE A 154 6.79 -2.43 -11.79
N THR A 155 7.24 -3.70 -11.60
CA THR A 155 6.68 -4.86 -12.28
C THR A 155 5.76 -5.66 -11.34
N VAL A 156 4.54 -5.94 -11.79
CA VAL A 156 3.54 -6.77 -11.12
C VAL A 156 3.37 -8.11 -11.84
N VAL A 157 3.34 -8.10 -13.19
CA VAL A 157 3.14 -9.28 -14.02
C VAL A 157 4.49 -9.86 -14.46
N ARG A 158 4.63 -11.18 -14.37
CA ARG A 158 5.93 -11.86 -14.59
C ARG A 158 6.24 -12.17 -16.06
N ASP A 159 5.60 -11.53 -17.02
CA ASP A 159 5.95 -11.66 -18.44
C ASP A 159 6.66 -10.40 -18.97
N LYS A 160 7.02 -10.41 -20.27
CA LYS A 160 7.75 -9.30 -20.90
C LYS A 160 6.86 -8.23 -21.53
N ARG A 161 5.54 -8.42 -21.55
CA ARG A 161 4.62 -7.47 -22.17
C ARG A 161 4.57 -6.20 -21.37
N LEU A 162 4.72 -5.06 -22.06
CA LEU A 162 4.64 -3.73 -21.49
C LEU A 162 3.24 -3.43 -20.95
N HIS A 163 2.19 -3.91 -21.63
CA HIS A 163 0.79 -3.60 -21.40
C HIS A 163 -0.03 -4.85 -21.18
N HIS A 164 -0.88 -4.83 -20.14
CA HIS A 164 -1.87 -5.83 -19.81
C HIS A 164 -3.24 -5.19 -19.66
N SER A 165 -4.25 -5.77 -20.29
CA SER A 165 -5.66 -5.38 -20.14
C SER A 165 -6.44 -6.52 -19.50
N TYR A 166 -7.21 -6.20 -18.46
CA TYR A 166 -8.04 -7.13 -17.70
C TYR A 166 -9.51 -6.77 -17.86
N VAL A 167 -10.34 -7.80 -18.14
CA VAL A 167 -11.79 -7.73 -18.29
C VAL A 167 -12.47 -8.86 -17.52
N PHE A 168 -13.79 -8.85 -17.41
CA PHE A 168 -14.53 -9.94 -16.77
C PHE A 168 -14.65 -11.15 -17.68
N LYS A 169 -14.19 -12.31 -17.19
CA LYS A 169 -14.23 -13.59 -17.93
C LYS A 169 -14.72 -14.74 -17.06
N GLU A 170 -15.38 -15.71 -17.72
CA GLU A 170 -15.72 -16.98 -17.10
C GLU A 170 -14.42 -17.71 -16.67
N ARG A 171 -14.47 -18.40 -15.53
CA ARG A 171 -13.27 -18.93 -14.87
C ARG A 171 -12.69 -20.18 -15.55
N LYS A 172 -13.52 -20.99 -16.23
CA LYS A 172 -13.10 -22.29 -16.78
C LYS A 172 -12.70 -22.19 -18.24
N ASP A 173 -13.54 -21.59 -19.07
CA ASP A 173 -13.36 -21.50 -20.51
C ASP A 173 -12.85 -20.14 -20.99
N HIS A 174 -12.73 -19.17 -20.06
CA HIS A 174 -12.28 -17.81 -20.33
C HIS A 174 -13.17 -17.02 -21.31
N ALA A 175 -14.43 -17.46 -21.50
CA ALA A 175 -15.40 -16.69 -22.26
C ALA A 175 -15.58 -15.31 -21.61
N GLU A 176 -15.57 -14.28 -22.44
CA GLU A 176 -15.73 -12.91 -21.96
C GLU A 176 -17.17 -12.67 -21.54
N LEU A 177 -17.36 -12.24 -20.29
CA LEU A 177 -18.66 -11.83 -19.77
C LEU A 177 -18.95 -10.38 -20.18
N SER A 178 -17.99 -9.49 -20.02
CA SER A 178 -18.12 -8.07 -20.33
C SER A 178 -16.77 -7.38 -20.29
N ASP A 179 -16.62 -6.38 -21.14
CA ASP A 179 -15.50 -5.43 -21.16
C ASP A 179 -15.89 -4.04 -20.65
N ILE A 180 -17.10 -3.91 -20.05
CA ILE A 180 -17.60 -2.63 -19.53
C ILE A 180 -16.68 -1.99 -18.50
N ILE A 181 -15.91 -2.79 -17.74
CA ILE A 181 -14.85 -2.34 -16.86
C ILE A 181 -13.56 -2.99 -17.32
N GLN A 182 -12.58 -2.15 -17.67
CA GLN A 182 -11.26 -2.57 -18.08
C GLN A 182 -10.19 -1.98 -17.16
N ILE A 183 -9.24 -2.82 -16.73
CA ILE A 183 -8.09 -2.38 -15.95
C ILE A 183 -6.85 -2.58 -16.80
N HIS A 184 -6.11 -1.49 -17.06
CA HIS A 184 -4.90 -1.49 -17.86
C HIS A 184 -3.69 -1.25 -16.99
N TYR A 185 -2.71 -2.15 -17.05
CA TYR A 185 -1.40 -2.02 -16.41
C TYR A 185 -0.35 -1.79 -17.46
N ILE A 186 0.34 -0.65 -17.37
CA ILE A 186 1.49 -0.29 -18.20
C ILE A 186 2.71 -0.28 -17.28
N GLU A 187 3.60 -1.26 -17.42
CA GLU A 187 4.74 -1.47 -16.55
C GLU A 187 5.99 -0.80 -17.14
N LEU A 188 6.22 0.45 -16.75
CA LEU A 188 7.26 1.33 -17.31
C LEU A 188 8.67 0.70 -17.40
N PRO A 189 9.15 -0.13 -16.42
CA PRO A 189 10.48 -0.74 -16.52
C PRO A 189 10.64 -1.70 -17.70
N LYS A 190 9.55 -2.21 -18.29
CA LYS A 190 9.59 -3.12 -19.44
C LYS A 190 9.86 -2.43 -20.78
N ILE A 191 10.02 -1.12 -20.78
CA ILE A 191 10.34 -0.34 -21.98
C ILE A 191 11.72 -0.67 -22.56
N ASP A 192 12.62 -1.26 -21.76
CA ASP A 192 13.99 -1.53 -22.18
C ASP A 192 14.06 -2.41 -23.44
N ASP A 193 13.13 -3.36 -23.59
CA ASP A 193 13.03 -4.20 -24.78
C ASP A 193 12.67 -3.39 -26.05
N ALA A 194 12.04 -2.22 -25.90
CA ALA A 194 11.66 -1.35 -27.00
C ALA A 194 12.76 -0.35 -27.40
N LEU A 195 13.69 -0.01 -26.49
CA LEU A 195 14.77 0.94 -26.78
C LEU A 195 15.74 0.46 -27.89
N GLY A 196 15.81 -0.84 -28.12
CA GLY A 196 16.61 -1.46 -29.18
C GLY A 196 15.87 -1.64 -30.52
N LYS A 197 14.57 -1.30 -30.60
CA LYS A 197 13.78 -1.47 -31.82
C LYS A 197 14.09 -0.38 -32.87
N PRO A 198 13.98 -0.72 -34.16
CA PRO A 198 13.90 0.30 -35.21
C PRO A 198 12.72 1.24 -34.96
N ALA A 199 12.89 2.51 -35.32
CA ALA A 199 11.91 3.56 -35.07
C ALA A 199 10.52 3.32 -35.70
N ASP A 200 10.47 2.60 -36.80
CA ASP A 200 9.26 2.21 -37.54
C ASP A 200 8.53 1.01 -36.95
N GLU A 201 9.18 0.24 -36.08
CA GLU A 201 8.59 -0.88 -35.35
C GLU A 201 8.02 -0.48 -33.98
N LEU A 202 8.26 0.76 -33.53
CA LEU A 202 7.76 1.25 -32.27
C LEU A 202 6.26 1.52 -32.32
N SER A 203 5.52 0.92 -31.39
CA SER A 203 4.12 1.24 -31.18
C SER A 203 3.95 2.63 -30.58
N GLU A 204 2.75 3.20 -30.74
CA GLU A 204 2.44 4.50 -30.13
C GLU A 204 2.50 4.45 -28.59
N LEU A 205 2.10 3.35 -27.97
CA LEU A 205 2.21 3.18 -26.53
C LEU A 205 3.67 3.16 -26.06
N GLU A 206 4.56 2.46 -26.76
CA GLU A 206 5.99 2.49 -26.45
C GLU A 206 6.59 3.88 -26.54
N PHE A 207 6.15 4.69 -27.51
CA PHE A 207 6.53 6.09 -27.58
C PHE A 207 6.11 6.86 -26.31
N TRP A 208 4.85 6.74 -25.86
CA TRP A 208 4.37 7.42 -24.66
C TRP A 208 5.11 6.97 -23.41
N VAL A 209 5.42 5.68 -23.27
CA VAL A 209 6.20 5.16 -22.15
C VAL A 209 7.64 5.68 -22.19
N MET A 210 8.27 5.77 -23.36
CA MET A 210 9.59 6.40 -23.52
C MET A 210 9.58 7.87 -23.08
N LEU A 211 8.52 8.62 -23.42
CA LEU A 211 8.38 10.02 -23.00
C LEU A 211 8.25 10.14 -21.48
N ILE A 212 7.48 9.26 -20.85
CA ILE A 212 7.32 9.22 -19.38
C ILE A 212 8.66 8.86 -18.71
N MET A 213 9.46 7.97 -19.31
CA MET A 213 10.74 7.52 -18.79
C MET A 213 11.93 8.41 -19.17
N ALA A 214 11.71 9.45 -19.96
CA ALA A 214 12.78 10.28 -20.55
C ALA A 214 13.69 10.98 -19.52
N TYR A 215 13.17 11.28 -18.33
CA TYR A 215 13.94 11.83 -17.21
C TYR A 215 14.99 10.85 -16.67
N GLU A 216 14.64 9.57 -16.53
CA GLU A 216 15.53 8.53 -16.01
C GLU A 216 16.38 7.87 -17.10
N LYS A 217 15.92 7.90 -18.37
CA LYS A 217 16.54 7.22 -19.51
C LYS A 217 16.88 8.23 -20.62
N PRO A 218 18.08 8.84 -20.57
CA PRO A 218 18.50 9.80 -21.60
C PRO A 218 18.51 9.23 -23.03
N GLU A 219 18.75 7.91 -23.17
CA GLU A 219 18.68 7.21 -24.44
C GLU A 219 17.26 7.22 -25.03
N ALA A 220 16.22 7.11 -24.19
CA ALA A 220 14.84 7.25 -24.63
C ALA A 220 14.61 8.65 -25.21
N TRP A 221 15.11 9.69 -24.55
CA TRP A 221 15.00 11.07 -25.04
C TRP A 221 15.67 11.29 -26.39
N GLN A 222 16.85 10.70 -26.62
CA GLN A 222 17.55 10.80 -27.91
C GLN A 222 16.75 10.11 -29.01
N LEU A 223 16.21 8.92 -28.74
CA LEU A 223 15.36 8.20 -29.70
C LEU A 223 14.10 8.99 -30.03
N LEU A 224 13.41 9.52 -29.02
CA LEU A 224 12.23 10.38 -29.19
C LEU A 224 12.53 11.59 -30.06
N THR A 225 13.69 12.25 -29.90
CA THR A 225 14.09 13.40 -30.72
C THR A 225 14.28 13.02 -32.19
N THR A 226 14.77 11.80 -32.44
CA THR A 226 14.89 11.28 -33.81
C THR A 226 13.51 10.97 -34.43
N LEU A 227 12.59 10.47 -33.62
CA LEU A 227 11.22 10.15 -34.03
C LEU A 227 10.36 11.38 -34.24
N ALA A 228 10.50 12.42 -33.41
CA ALA A 228 9.78 13.68 -33.53
C ALA A 228 10.01 14.35 -34.88
N ALA A 229 11.21 14.22 -35.46
CA ALA A 229 11.51 14.70 -36.81
C ALA A 229 10.70 13.97 -37.90
N ARG A 230 10.01 12.89 -37.62
CA ARG A 230 9.27 12.05 -38.57
C ARG A 230 7.76 12.00 -38.33
N LYS A 231 7.31 12.30 -37.11
CA LYS A 231 5.90 12.20 -36.69
C LYS A 231 5.50 13.45 -35.92
N GLU A 232 4.52 14.19 -36.43
CA GLU A 232 4.00 15.44 -35.84
C GLU A 232 3.50 15.25 -34.40
N GLU A 233 2.86 14.11 -34.10
CA GLU A 233 2.36 13.82 -32.76
C GLU A 233 3.48 13.74 -31.71
N MET A 234 4.63 13.21 -32.10
CA MET A 234 5.81 13.09 -31.24
C MET A 234 6.51 14.43 -31.04
N ASP A 235 6.53 15.27 -32.06
CA ASP A 235 7.07 16.62 -31.95
C ASP A 235 6.26 17.48 -31.00
N MET A 236 4.93 17.43 -31.10
CA MET A 236 4.03 18.18 -30.21
C MET A 236 4.18 17.76 -28.72
N ALA A 237 4.24 16.48 -28.44
CA ALA A 237 4.43 15.97 -27.08
C ALA A 237 5.79 16.37 -26.48
N GLN A 238 6.86 16.28 -27.28
CA GLN A 238 8.19 16.75 -26.86
C GLN A 238 8.24 18.27 -26.69
N ALA A 239 7.61 19.02 -27.61
CA ALA A 239 7.55 20.46 -27.52
C ALA A 239 6.85 20.94 -26.25
N LEU A 240 5.72 20.30 -25.89
CA LEU A 240 5.01 20.59 -24.66
C LEU A 240 5.91 20.33 -23.43
N LEU A 241 6.53 19.15 -23.34
CA LEU A 241 7.41 18.81 -22.20
C LEU A 241 8.63 19.76 -22.13
N LYS A 242 9.23 20.12 -23.27
CA LYS A 242 10.30 21.12 -23.32
C LYS A 242 9.82 22.50 -22.86
N ALA A 243 8.63 22.92 -23.27
CA ALA A 243 8.06 24.20 -22.85
C ALA A 243 7.82 24.23 -21.33
N MET A 244 7.21 23.20 -20.77
CA MET A 244 7.04 23.05 -19.32
C MET A 244 8.38 23.01 -18.59
N SER A 245 9.38 22.31 -19.12
CA SER A 245 10.72 22.22 -18.52
C SER A 245 11.50 23.54 -18.50
N ARG A 246 11.08 24.55 -19.26
CA ARG A 246 11.61 25.91 -19.19
C ARG A 246 10.92 26.80 -18.18
N ASP A 247 9.79 26.33 -17.64
CA ASP A 247 9.02 27.05 -16.63
C ASP A 247 9.55 26.71 -15.24
N GLN A 248 10.08 27.72 -14.54
CA GLN A 248 10.60 27.55 -13.18
C GLN A 248 9.52 27.08 -12.20
N GLN A 249 8.27 27.52 -12.36
CA GLN A 249 7.16 27.14 -11.48
C GLN A 249 6.86 25.64 -11.56
N GLU A 250 6.97 25.03 -12.73
CA GLU A 250 6.77 23.59 -12.88
C GLU A 250 7.86 22.80 -12.13
N TRP A 251 9.11 23.26 -12.12
CA TRP A 251 10.19 22.70 -11.32
C TRP A 251 9.99 22.90 -9.81
N GLU A 252 9.53 24.07 -9.41
CA GLU A 252 9.17 24.34 -8.00
C GLU A 252 8.07 23.39 -7.53
N ASN A 253 7.07 23.14 -8.36
CA ASN A 253 6.01 22.18 -8.09
C ASN A 253 6.57 20.76 -7.97
N GLN A 254 7.42 20.31 -8.90
CA GLN A 254 8.04 18.99 -8.86
C GLN A 254 8.86 18.80 -7.57
N PHE A 255 9.83 19.66 -7.31
CA PHE A 255 10.72 19.51 -6.15
C PHE A 255 9.98 19.70 -4.81
N GLY A 256 9.01 20.60 -4.77
CA GLY A 256 8.16 20.78 -3.60
C GLY A 256 7.35 19.52 -3.28
N TYR A 257 6.80 18.87 -4.30
CA TYR A 257 6.08 17.61 -4.15
C TYR A 257 6.99 16.45 -3.72
N GLU A 258 8.17 16.32 -4.34
CA GLU A 258 9.15 15.29 -3.95
C GLU A 258 9.55 15.42 -2.48
N ARG A 259 9.82 16.65 -2.02
CA ARG A 259 10.09 16.92 -0.60
C ARG A 259 8.90 16.55 0.29
N PHE A 260 7.70 16.95 -0.09
CA PHE A 260 6.49 16.60 0.66
C PHE A 260 6.31 15.08 0.82
N ILE A 261 6.47 14.32 -0.25
CA ILE A 261 6.40 12.85 -0.21
C ILE A 261 7.48 12.26 0.70
N HIS A 262 8.74 12.75 0.58
CA HIS A 262 9.82 12.33 1.44
C HIS A 262 9.52 12.57 2.93
N ASP A 263 8.97 13.74 3.27
CA ASP A 263 8.58 14.08 4.64
C ASP A 263 7.44 13.19 5.15
N CYS A 264 6.46 12.88 4.32
CA CYS A 264 5.37 11.95 4.65
C CYS A 264 5.91 10.56 4.98
N ILE A 265 6.78 10.01 4.14
CA ILE A 265 7.40 8.70 4.34
C ILE A 265 8.24 8.69 5.63
N SER A 266 9.03 9.73 5.86
CA SER A 266 9.87 9.85 7.06
C SER A 266 9.03 9.89 8.34
N ARG A 267 7.91 10.62 8.35
CA ARG A 267 6.97 10.67 9.49
C ARG A 267 6.30 9.33 9.74
N GLU A 268 5.89 8.62 8.68
CA GLU A 268 5.27 7.29 8.80
C GLU A 268 6.26 6.27 9.37
N GLN A 269 7.49 6.25 8.88
CA GLN A 269 8.56 5.39 9.39
C GLN A 269 8.87 5.68 10.87
N TYR A 270 8.94 6.97 11.23
CA TYR A 270 9.12 7.36 12.62
C TYR A 270 7.98 6.88 13.52
N ALA A 271 6.72 7.09 13.10
CA ALA A 271 5.55 6.65 13.85
C ALA A 271 5.50 5.11 14.01
N TYR A 272 5.87 4.37 12.96
CA TYR A 272 5.96 2.92 12.99
C TYR A 272 7.02 2.45 14.01
N THR A 273 8.23 3.00 13.94
CA THR A 273 9.33 2.65 14.86
C THR A 273 8.97 2.97 16.32
N GLN A 274 8.35 4.11 16.57
CA GLN A 274 7.86 4.49 17.91
C GLN A 274 6.76 3.54 18.41
N GLY A 275 5.86 3.13 17.52
CA GLY A 275 4.81 2.17 17.85
C GLY A 275 5.36 0.79 18.22
N GLU A 276 6.34 0.30 17.46
CA GLU A 276 7.02 -0.97 17.71
C GLU A 276 7.77 -0.96 19.05
N GLN A 277 8.53 0.10 19.33
CA GLN A 277 9.26 0.24 20.60
C GLN A 277 8.30 0.27 21.80
N ARG A 278 7.22 1.05 21.72
CA ARG A 278 6.19 1.10 22.78
C ARG A 278 5.51 -0.25 22.97
N GLY A 279 5.16 -0.93 21.88
CA GLY A 279 4.54 -2.25 21.94
C GLY A 279 5.45 -3.29 22.57
N LEU A 280 6.74 -3.28 22.24
CA LEU A 280 7.76 -4.16 22.84
C LEU A 280 7.90 -3.89 24.33
N GLN A 281 8.04 -2.62 24.74
CA GLN A 281 8.16 -2.25 26.14
C GLN A 281 6.94 -2.68 26.94
N GLN A 282 5.73 -2.40 26.46
CA GLN A 282 4.49 -2.83 27.11
C GLN A 282 4.37 -4.36 27.20
N GLY A 283 4.80 -5.07 26.15
CA GLY A 283 4.84 -6.52 26.12
C GLY A 283 5.78 -7.11 27.19
N ILE A 284 6.96 -6.53 27.36
CA ILE A 284 7.92 -6.91 28.39
C ILE A 284 7.36 -6.65 29.80
N GLU A 285 6.84 -5.46 30.05
CA GLU A 285 6.25 -5.10 31.37
C GLU A 285 5.10 -6.06 31.74
N GLN A 286 4.15 -6.31 30.83
CA GLN A 286 3.07 -7.26 31.07
C GLN A 286 3.58 -8.71 31.25
N GLY A 287 4.62 -9.08 30.51
CA GLY A 287 5.25 -10.40 30.66
C GLY A 287 5.88 -10.60 32.02
N ILE A 288 6.60 -9.61 32.52
CA ILE A 288 7.22 -9.62 33.85
C ILE A 288 6.12 -9.68 34.94
N GLU A 289 5.11 -8.82 34.87
CA GLU A 289 4.01 -8.78 35.84
C GLU A 289 3.30 -10.15 35.96
N ARG A 290 2.92 -10.72 34.82
CA ARG A 290 2.27 -12.07 34.78
C ARG A 290 3.21 -13.16 35.24
N GLY A 291 4.51 -13.05 34.96
CA GLY A 291 5.53 -13.99 35.40
C GLY A 291 5.68 -13.98 36.92
N ILE A 292 5.76 -12.80 37.54
CA ILE A 292 5.82 -12.62 39.00
C ILE A 292 4.55 -13.18 39.68
N GLU A 293 3.37 -12.80 39.19
CA GLU A 293 2.11 -13.27 39.74
C GLU A 293 2.00 -14.79 39.72
N ARG A 294 2.31 -15.44 38.60
CA ARG A 294 2.33 -16.90 38.49
C ARG A 294 3.38 -17.54 39.40
N GLY A 295 4.56 -16.93 39.49
CA GLY A 295 5.62 -17.39 40.36
C GLY A 295 5.22 -17.36 41.82
N ILE A 296 4.59 -16.28 42.29
CA ILE A 296 4.06 -16.17 43.66
C ILE A 296 2.97 -17.19 43.92
N GLN A 297 2.00 -17.36 43.03
CA GLN A 297 0.92 -18.35 43.18
C GLN A 297 1.46 -19.79 43.29
N GLN A 298 2.37 -20.16 42.40
CA GLN A 298 3.01 -21.48 42.39
C GLN A 298 3.89 -21.69 43.64
N GLY A 299 4.64 -20.66 44.04
CA GLY A 299 5.46 -20.72 45.24
C GLY A 299 4.62 -20.90 46.51
N LEU A 300 3.51 -20.17 46.61
CA LEU A 300 2.57 -20.27 47.74
C LEU A 300 1.93 -21.64 47.78
N ALA A 301 1.40 -22.14 46.67
CA ALA A 301 0.78 -23.46 46.60
C ALA A 301 1.74 -24.58 47.03
N ARG A 302 2.98 -24.58 46.50
CA ARG A 302 4.03 -25.55 46.90
C ARG A 302 4.43 -25.40 48.35
N GLY A 303 4.50 -24.17 48.85
CA GLY A 303 4.85 -23.90 50.25
C GLY A 303 3.78 -24.45 51.22
N ILE A 304 2.51 -24.28 50.90
CA ILE A 304 1.38 -24.84 51.69
C ILE A 304 1.45 -26.37 51.68
N GLU A 305 1.56 -26.97 50.50
CA GLU A 305 1.63 -28.42 50.33
C GLU A 305 2.80 -29.04 51.12
N GLN A 306 4.00 -28.45 51.02
CA GLN A 306 5.14 -28.90 51.79
C GLN A 306 4.98 -28.69 53.30
N GLY A 307 4.35 -27.58 53.70
CA GLY A 307 4.08 -27.28 55.09
C GLY A 307 3.07 -28.29 55.71
N GLU A 308 2.00 -28.59 54.98
CA GLU A 308 1.01 -29.60 55.38
C GLU A 308 1.62 -30.99 55.47
N TYR A 309 2.45 -31.39 54.50
CA TYR A 309 3.13 -32.68 54.51
C TYR A 309 4.10 -32.81 55.69
N LYS A 310 4.90 -31.77 56.00
CA LYS A 310 5.78 -31.77 57.18
C LYS A 310 5.00 -31.91 58.48
N ARG A 311 3.90 -31.18 58.62
CA ARG A 311 3.01 -31.27 59.78
C ARG A 311 2.44 -32.67 59.94
N ALA A 312 1.95 -33.28 58.83
CA ALA A 312 1.42 -34.63 58.82
C ALA A 312 2.49 -35.65 59.28
N LEU A 313 3.76 -35.47 58.84
CA LEU A 313 4.86 -36.32 59.30
C LEU A 313 5.16 -36.16 60.81
N GLU A 314 5.16 -34.92 61.32
CA GLU A 314 5.36 -34.64 62.75
C GLU A 314 4.22 -35.22 63.60
N ASP A 315 2.98 -35.06 63.16
CA ASP A 315 1.79 -35.63 63.87
C ASP A 315 1.82 -37.16 63.83
N ALA A 316 2.18 -37.79 62.71
CA ALA A 316 2.41 -39.21 62.59
C ALA A 316 3.49 -39.70 63.55
N ARG A 317 4.61 -39.02 63.73
CA ARG A 317 5.65 -39.37 64.70
C ARG A 317 5.16 -39.31 66.14
N ARG A 318 4.28 -38.35 66.52
CA ARG A 318 3.69 -38.26 67.84
C ARG A 318 2.73 -39.39 68.07
N MET A 319 1.87 -39.70 67.09
CA MET A 319 0.88 -40.83 67.21
C MET A 319 1.57 -42.19 67.29
N LEU A 320 2.71 -42.40 66.64
CA LEU A 320 3.56 -43.57 66.77
C LEU A 320 4.06 -43.75 68.20
N LYS A 321 4.47 -42.71 68.91
CA LYS A 321 4.89 -42.76 70.31
C LYS A 321 3.76 -43.02 71.24
N GLU A 322 2.52 -42.65 70.91
CA GLU A 322 1.31 -42.87 71.66
C GLU A 322 0.66 -44.25 71.43
N GLY A 323 1.22 -45.01 70.45
CA GLY A 323 0.76 -46.36 70.16
C GLY A 323 -0.54 -46.48 69.35
N LEU A 324 -0.89 -45.49 68.57
CA LEU A 324 -2.06 -45.53 67.70
C LEU A 324 -1.89 -46.55 66.56
N SER A 325 -3.04 -47.15 66.11
CA SER A 325 -2.99 -48.05 64.95
C SER A 325 -2.67 -47.37 63.65
N LEU A 326 -2.06 -48.12 62.71
CA LEU A 326 -1.74 -47.61 61.35
C LEU A 326 -2.99 -47.04 60.66
N GLU A 327 -4.13 -47.68 60.78
CA GLU A 327 -5.39 -47.22 60.17
C GLU A 327 -5.87 -45.87 60.72
N GLN A 328 -5.68 -45.64 62.01
CA GLN A 328 -6.00 -44.38 62.65
C GLN A 328 -5.08 -43.28 62.22
N MET A 329 -3.77 -43.55 62.06
CA MET A 329 -2.78 -42.59 61.60
C MET A 329 -3.03 -42.18 60.16
N VAL A 330 -3.29 -43.14 59.25
CA VAL A 330 -3.63 -42.83 57.84
C VAL A 330 -4.85 -41.91 57.75
N ARG A 331 -5.89 -42.18 58.53
CA ARG A 331 -7.13 -41.42 58.55
C ARG A 331 -6.96 -39.99 59.03
N ILE A 332 -6.04 -39.74 59.97
CA ILE A 332 -5.85 -38.45 60.62
C ILE A 332 -4.83 -37.61 59.82
N THR A 333 -3.73 -38.22 59.41
CA THR A 333 -2.63 -37.51 58.79
C THR A 333 -2.73 -37.45 57.26
N GLN A 334 -3.57 -38.27 56.65
CA GLN A 334 -3.70 -38.47 55.19
C GLN A 334 -2.40 -38.96 54.51
N LEU A 335 -1.39 -39.41 55.29
CA LEU A 335 -0.21 -40.04 54.75
C LEU A 335 -0.52 -41.46 54.28
N SER A 336 0.21 -41.94 53.29
CA SER A 336 0.08 -43.33 52.85
C SER A 336 0.60 -44.32 53.89
N ILE A 337 0.13 -45.54 53.80
CA ILE A 337 0.59 -46.64 54.72
C ILE A 337 2.12 -46.83 54.56
N GLU A 338 2.63 -46.72 53.38
CA GLU A 338 4.07 -46.82 53.06
C GLU A 338 4.88 -45.77 53.79
N GLU A 339 4.44 -44.49 53.72
CA GLU A 339 5.11 -43.37 54.39
C GLU A 339 5.12 -43.55 55.94
N ILE A 340 4.01 -44.00 56.53
CA ILE A 340 3.96 -44.21 57.93
C ILE A 340 4.85 -45.40 58.34
N ARG A 341 4.93 -46.49 57.56
CA ARG A 341 5.84 -47.60 57.78
C ARG A 341 7.31 -47.20 57.67
N GLN A 342 7.65 -46.33 56.75
CA GLN A 342 9.02 -45.77 56.66
C GLN A 342 9.37 -44.95 57.93
N LEU A 343 8.44 -44.10 58.36
CA LEU A 343 8.56 -43.38 59.62
C LEU A 343 8.77 -44.29 60.87
N GLN A 344 8.03 -45.41 60.93
CA GLN A 344 8.21 -46.40 61.99
C GLN A 344 9.63 -47.00 62.01
N LYS A 345 10.20 -47.32 60.83
CA LYS A 345 11.55 -47.90 60.77
C LYS A 345 12.59 -46.87 61.21
N VAL A 346 12.50 -45.59 60.73
CA VAL A 346 13.41 -44.54 61.13
C VAL A 346 13.33 -44.23 62.63
N THR A 347 12.12 -44.25 63.22
CA THR A 347 11.94 -43.97 64.64
C THR A 347 12.41 -45.13 65.51
N ALA A 348 12.40 -46.39 64.99
CA ALA A 348 12.93 -47.57 65.68
C ALA A 348 14.49 -47.61 65.65
N ASP A 349 15.12 -47.10 64.63
CA ASP A 349 16.60 -47.01 64.52
C ASP A 349 17.19 -45.88 65.39
N GLU A 350 16.38 -44.94 65.86
CA GLU A 350 16.80 -43.77 66.69
C GLU A 350 16.64 -44.07 68.22
N GLN A 351 16.11 -45.24 68.60
CA GLN A 351 16.00 -45.72 70.00
C GLN A 351 17.04 -46.78 70.32
#